data_8de1c2f45e7033986d654c099b04a661
#
_entry.id   8de1c2f45e7033986d654c099b04a661
#
_cell.length_a   1.000
_cell.length_b   1.000
_cell.length_c   1.000
_cell.angle_alpha   90.00
_cell.angle_beta   90.00
_cell.angle_gamma   90.00
#
_symmetry.space_group_name_H-M   'P 1'
#
loop_
_entity.id
_entity.type
_entity.pdbx_description
1 polymer ?
#
loop_
_entity_poly.entity_id
_entity_poly.type
_entity_poly.pdbx_seq_one_letter_code
_entity_poly.pdbx_strand_id
1 'polypeptide(L)'
;MGIRPPRLNRSIRRLLKIHQTGMPKQDLIRRAFDTCPSTTIVLGLTALITLAQFVWPQVLELFRRTPDALQTGEWWRIISPLFVHAYGWPHLLFNLGWISAVGLAVERRFGHLHWLLLYFVPGIVGEFAGLAWEPHGAGSSLGGSGLLGAFAVWLLVHRPTLRSRDRWWGLFIILCGTMLTLLHNIHGPPIIAGAALGALILRSGERSPLQ
;
A
#
# COMPACT_ATOMS: atom_id res chain seq x y z
N MET A 1 39.08 27.44 30.20
CA MET A 1 37.63 27.63 29.90
C MET A 1 37.17 26.50 29.01
N GLY A 2 36.60 25.43 29.60
CA GLY A 2 36.27 24.19 28.88
C GLY A 2 34.83 24.28 28.34
N ILE A 3 34.70 24.34 27.02
CA ILE A 3 33.42 24.31 26.33
C ILE A 3 32.85 22.88 26.41
N ARG A 4 31.80 22.67 27.21
CA ARG A 4 31.09 21.37 27.24
C ARG A 4 30.36 21.17 25.90
N PRO A 5 30.53 20.03 25.22
CA PRO A 5 29.82 19.77 23.98
C PRO A 5 28.30 19.70 24.22
N PRO A 6 27.47 20.15 23.26
CA PRO A 6 26.01 20.16 23.40
C PRO A 6 25.48 18.74 23.63
N ARG A 7 24.58 18.60 24.61
CA ARG A 7 23.90 17.32 24.87
C ARG A 7 23.02 16.95 23.69
N LEU A 8 23.46 16.05 22.85
CA LEU A 8 22.68 15.45 21.77
C LEU A 8 21.38 14.83 22.32
N ASN A 9 20.24 15.18 21.71
CA ASN A 9 18.93 14.66 22.03
C ASN A 9 18.94 13.10 21.97
N ARG A 10 18.23 12.43 22.89
CA ARG A 10 18.18 10.97 23.01
C ARG A 10 17.78 10.29 21.68
N SER A 11 16.92 10.93 20.90
CA SER A 11 16.51 10.44 19.57
C SER A 11 17.66 10.44 18.57
N ILE A 12 18.51 11.51 18.55
CA ILE A 12 19.68 11.60 17.68
C ILE A 12 20.75 10.59 18.10
N ARG A 13 20.95 10.35 19.40
CA ARG A 13 21.86 9.30 19.88
C ARG A 13 21.40 7.89 19.48
N ARG A 14 20.07 7.63 19.47
CA ARG A 14 19.53 6.35 18.97
C ARG A 14 19.77 6.17 17.47
N LEU A 15 19.56 7.21 16.66
CA LEU A 15 19.81 7.17 15.21
C LEU A 15 21.28 6.99 14.88
N LEU A 16 22.20 7.67 15.59
CA LEU A 16 23.64 7.51 15.40
C LEU A 16 24.12 6.11 15.84
N LYS A 17 23.53 5.54 16.91
CA LYS A 17 23.84 4.17 17.35
C LYS A 17 23.37 3.11 16.35
N ILE A 18 22.24 3.34 15.68
CA ILE A 18 21.71 2.48 14.59
C ILE A 18 22.63 2.52 13.36
N HIS A 19 23.26 3.67 13.09
CA HIS A 19 24.16 3.81 11.94
C HIS A 19 25.56 3.22 12.21
N GLN A 20 25.98 3.13 13.46
CA GLN A 20 27.29 2.58 13.88
C GLN A 20 27.27 1.07 14.11
N THR A 21 26.13 0.48 14.47
CA THR A 21 25.96 -0.97 14.52
C THR A 21 25.29 -1.40 13.23
N GLY A 22 26.08 -1.83 12.22
CA GLY A 22 25.57 -2.45 11.02
C GLY A 22 24.63 -3.60 11.42
N MET A 23 23.33 -3.32 11.48
CA MET A 23 22.33 -4.30 11.93
C MET A 23 22.32 -5.46 10.94
N PRO A 24 22.46 -6.71 11.37
CA PRO A 24 22.35 -7.86 10.48
C PRO A 24 21.05 -7.78 9.68
N LYS A 25 21.07 -8.11 8.39
CA LYS A 25 19.88 -8.09 7.51
C LYS A 25 18.71 -8.90 8.10
N GLN A 26 19.03 -9.96 8.85
CA GLN A 26 18.04 -10.79 9.55
C GLN A 26 17.26 -10.01 10.62
N ASP A 27 17.90 -9.10 11.36
CA ASP A 27 17.22 -8.27 12.36
C ASP A 27 16.33 -7.19 11.73
N LEU A 28 16.67 -6.70 10.54
CA LEU A 28 15.83 -5.77 9.78
C LEU A 28 14.56 -6.45 9.29
N ILE A 29 14.69 -7.66 8.74
CA ILE A 29 13.54 -8.47 8.28
C ILE A 29 12.64 -8.81 9.46
N ARG A 30 13.21 -9.33 10.56
CA ARG A 30 12.47 -9.65 11.78
C ARG A 30 11.71 -8.43 12.32
N ARG A 31 12.34 -7.26 12.41
CA ARG A 31 11.67 -6.01 12.83
C ARG A 31 10.57 -5.57 11.88
N ALA A 32 10.72 -5.77 10.57
CA ALA A 32 9.65 -5.49 9.61
C ALA A 32 8.44 -6.39 9.86
N PHE A 33 8.66 -7.70 10.09
CA PHE A 33 7.60 -8.64 10.47
C PHE A 33 6.94 -8.26 11.80
N ASP A 34 7.75 -7.94 12.83
CA ASP A 34 7.24 -7.61 14.16
C ASP A 34 6.44 -6.29 14.19
N THR A 35 6.76 -5.35 13.28
CA THR A 35 6.15 -4.01 13.28
C THR A 35 5.11 -3.79 12.18
N CYS A 36 5.19 -4.52 11.06
CA CYS A 36 4.32 -4.34 9.89
C CYS A 36 4.05 -5.69 9.20
N PRO A 37 3.38 -6.64 9.88
CA PRO A 37 3.17 -7.98 9.36
C PRO A 37 2.30 -8.01 8.10
N SER A 38 1.25 -7.18 8.01
CA SER A 38 0.35 -7.20 6.86
C SER A 38 1.07 -6.81 5.57
N THR A 39 1.85 -5.72 5.60
CA THR A 39 2.69 -5.31 4.47
C THR A 39 3.66 -6.42 4.08
N THR A 40 4.36 -7.00 5.07
CA THR A 40 5.40 -8.00 4.80
C THR A 40 4.82 -9.29 4.26
N ILE A 41 3.71 -9.77 4.84
CA ILE A 41 3.04 -11.01 4.41
C ILE A 41 2.46 -10.85 3.00
N VAL A 42 1.68 -9.78 2.77
CA VAL A 42 1.00 -9.58 1.47
C VAL A 42 2.02 -9.39 0.35
N LEU A 43 3.06 -8.55 0.54
CA LEU A 43 4.09 -8.36 -0.47
C LEU A 43 4.98 -9.61 -0.64
N GLY A 44 5.25 -10.35 0.43
CA GLY A 44 5.97 -11.63 0.36
C GLY A 44 5.18 -12.67 -0.44
N LEU A 45 3.89 -12.81 -0.20
CA LEU A 45 3.00 -13.68 -0.99
C LEU A 45 2.94 -13.23 -2.45
N THR A 46 2.80 -11.93 -2.70
CA THR A 46 2.81 -11.36 -4.05
C THR A 46 4.11 -11.70 -4.79
N ALA A 47 5.25 -11.51 -4.14
CA ALA A 47 6.55 -11.88 -4.70
C ALA A 47 6.63 -13.37 -5.00
N LEU A 48 6.23 -14.23 -4.05
CA LEU A 48 6.28 -15.69 -4.20
C LEU A 48 5.39 -16.18 -5.35
N ILE A 49 4.14 -15.72 -5.42
CA ILE A 49 3.18 -16.11 -6.47
C ILE A 49 3.66 -15.60 -7.84
N THR A 50 4.18 -14.37 -7.92
CA THR A 50 4.73 -13.84 -9.18
C THR A 50 6.02 -14.57 -9.58
N LEU A 51 6.86 -15.01 -8.65
CA LEU A 51 8.00 -15.87 -8.95
C LEU A 51 7.54 -17.21 -9.52
N ALA A 52 6.52 -17.83 -8.93
CA ALA A 52 5.91 -19.04 -9.46
C ALA A 52 5.35 -18.83 -10.88
N GLN A 53 4.73 -17.67 -11.15
CA GLN A 53 4.24 -17.27 -12.48
C GLN A 53 5.35 -17.28 -13.55
N PHE A 54 6.59 -16.87 -13.19
CA PHE A 54 7.71 -16.86 -14.14
C PHE A 54 8.24 -18.27 -14.45
N VAL A 55 8.04 -19.22 -13.55
CA VAL A 55 8.38 -20.63 -13.78
C VAL A 55 7.23 -21.37 -14.47
N TRP A 56 6.01 -21.06 -14.07
CA TRP A 56 4.77 -21.64 -14.60
C TRP A 56 3.83 -20.54 -15.10
N PRO A 57 3.88 -20.19 -16.40
CA PRO A 57 3.04 -19.10 -16.95
C PRO A 57 1.54 -19.28 -16.75
N GLN A 58 1.09 -20.53 -16.58
CA GLN A 58 -0.31 -20.88 -16.28
C GLN A 58 -0.82 -20.21 -15.00
N VAL A 59 0.06 -19.89 -14.04
CA VAL A 59 -0.30 -19.16 -12.82
C VAL A 59 -0.87 -17.79 -13.14
N LEU A 60 -0.25 -17.06 -14.10
CA LEU A 60 -0.80 -15.79 -14.56
C LEU A 60 -2.18 -15.97 -15.19
N GLU A 61 -2.32 -16.94 -16.10
CA GLU A 61 -3.59 -17.21 -16.80
C GLU A 61 -4.71 -17.59 -15.83
N LEU A 62 -4.41 -18.34 -14.77
CA LEU A 62 -5.37 -18.74 -13.75
C LEU A 62 -5.79 -17.58 -12.83
N PHE A 63 -4.89 -16.62 -12.57
CA PHE A 63 -5.11 -15.59 -11.57
C PHE A 63 -5.44 -14.20 -12.12
N ARG A 64 -5.11 -13.90 -13.40
CA ARG A 64 -5.42 -12.59 -13.99
C ARG A 64 -6.93 -12.36 -14.16
N ARG A 65 -7.34 -11.11 -14.14
CA ARG A 65 -8.71 -10.68 -14.45
C ARG A 65 -9.03 -11.00 -15.90
N THR A 66 -10.16 -11.68 -16.14
CA THR A 66 -10.77 -11.91 -17.44
C THR A 66 -12.30 -11.93 -17.28
N PRO A 67 -13.07 -11.23 -18.13
CA PRO A 67 -14.55 -11.19 -18.00
C PRO A 67 -15.20 -12.56 -18.14
N ASP A 68 -14.74 -13.37 -19.09
CA ASP A 68 -15.32 -14.68 -19.38
C ASP A 68 -15.20 -15.64 -18.18
N ALA A 69 -14.06 -15.61 -17.46
CA ALA A 69 -13.85 -16.43 -16.30
C ALA A 69 -14.82 -16.09 -15.15
N LEU A 70 -15.15 -14.81 -14.95
CA LEU A 70 -16.14 -14.41 -13.96
C LEU A 70 -17.55 -14.88 -14.32
N GLN A 71 -17.92 -14.88 -15.61
CA GLN A 71 -19.21 -15.37 -16.09
C GLN A 71 -19.33 -16.89 -15.86
N THR A 72 -18.23 -17.63 -15.92
CA THR A 72 -18.17 -19.06 -15.65
C THR A 72 -18.02 -19.42 -14.16
N GLY A 73 -18.05 -18.42 -13.27
CA GLY A 73 -18.04 -18.61 -11.82
C GLY A 73 -16.66 -18.56 -11.15
N GLU A 74 -15.60 -18.13 -11.84
CA GLU A 74 -14.26 -18.02 -11.31
C GLU A 74 -14.06 -16.72 -10.47
N TRP A 75 -14.87 -16.56 -9.41
CA TRP A 75 -14.95 -15.34 -8.60
C TRP A 75 -13.65 -14.97 -7.86
N TRP A 76 -12.73 -15.93 -7.67
CA TRP A 76 -11.42 -15.62 -7.09
C TRP A 76 -10.63 -14.61 -7.92
N ARG A 77 -10.93 -14.45 -9.21
CA ARG A 77 -10.30 -13.47 -10.11
C ARG A 77 -10.67 -12.01 -9.86
N ILE A 78 -11.43 -11.74 -8.79
CA ILE A 78 -11.63 -10.38 -8.25
C ILE A 78 -10.52 -10.03 -7.25
N ILE A 79 -9.85 -11.02 -6.65
CA ILE A 79 -8.81 -10.82 -5.65
C ILE A 79 -7.44 -11.29 -6.15
N SER A 80 -7.39 -12.42 -6.85
CA SER A 80 -6.14 -13.04 -7.28
C SER A 80 -5.27 -12.19 -8.22
N PRO A 81 -5.82 -11.25 -9.05
CA PRO A 81 -4.98 -10.39 -9.88
C PRO A 81 -4.04 -9.50 -9.06
N LEU A 82 -4.38 -9.20 -7.80
CA LEU A 82 -3.53 -8.41 -6.89
C LEU A 82 -2.21 -9.10 -6.51
N PHE A 83 -2.03 -10.39 -6.86
CA PHE A 83 -0.86 -11.20 -6.50
C PHE A 83 0.00 -11.61 -7.69
N VAL A 84 -0.41 -11.33 -8.94
CA VAL A 84 0.31 -11.66 -10.16
C VAL A 84 0.59 -10.38 -10.99
N HIS A 85 1.54 -10.43 -11.92
CA HIS A 85 2.00 -9.22 -12.64
C HIS A 85 2.07 -9.47 -14.14
N ALA A 86 1.15 -8.85 -14.91
CA ALA A 86 1.02 -9.06 -16.36
C ALA A 86 2.22 -8.53 -17.18
N TYR A 87 2.94 -7.52 -16.69
CA TYR A 87 4.03 -6.86 -17.43
C TYR A 87 5.43 -7.27 -16.94
N GLY A 88 5.56 -8.47 -16.36
CA GLY A 88 6.84 -9.08 -16.03
C GLY A 88 7.61 -8.44 -14.85
N TRP A 89 8.93 -8.66 -14.82
CA TRP A 89 9.82 -8.24 -13.74
C TRP A 89 9.81 -6.75 -13.41
N PRO A 90 9.84 -5.82 -14.39
CA PRO A 90 9.81 -4.41 -14.06
C PRO A 90 8.55 -4.00 -13.31
N HIS A 91 7.41 -4.57 -13.68
CA HIS A 91 6.12 -4.33 -13.04
C HIS A 91 6.12 -4.83 -11.59
N LEU A 92 6.61 -6.05 -11.35
CA LEU A 92 6.76 -6.60 -10.00
C LEU A 92 7.67 -5.72 -9.13
N LEU A 93 8.90 -5.45 -9.60
CA LEU A 93 9.89 -4.73 -8.80
C LEU A 93 9.44 -3.30 -8.47
N PHE A 94 8.85 -2.61 -9.45
CA PHE A 94 8.28 -1.28 -9.22
C PHE A 94 7.18 -1.33 -8.16
N ASN A 95 6.24 -2.26 -8.28
CA ASN A 95 5.15 -2.39 -7.32
C ASN A 95 5.64 -2.77 -5.92
N LEU A 96 6.52 -3.75 -5.79
CA LEU A 96 7.10 -4.11 -4.50
C LEU A 96 7.80 -2.91 -3.83
N GLY A 97 8.53 -2.11 -4.60
CA GLY A 97 9.26 -0.96 -4.09
C GLY A 97 8.34 0.12 -3.52
N TRP A 98 7.43 0.67 -4.34
CA TRP A 98 6.61 1.79 -3.91
C TRP A 98 5.49 1.36 -2.93
N ILE A 99 4.90 0.16 -3.11
CA ILE A 99 3.88 -0.34 -2.19
C ILE A 99 4.51 -0.66 -0.81
N SER A 100 5.76 -1.15 -0.75
CA SER A 100 6.47 -1.29 0.53
C SER A 100 6.56 0.05 1.26
N ALA A 101 6.97 1.12 0.58
CA ALA A 101 7.11 2.43 1.20
C ALA A 101 5.77 2.97 1.73
N VAL A 102 4.72 2.94 0.90
CA VAL A 102 3.38 3.41 1.28
C VAL A 102 2.74 2.46 2.29
N GLY A 103 2.85 1.15 2.09
CA GLY A 103 2.28 0.11 2.95
C GLY A 103 2.81 0.19 4.37
N LEU A 104 4.14 0.27 4.56
CA LEU A 104 4.74 0.46 5.88
C LEU A 104 4.27 1.78 6.54
N ALA A 105 4.12 2.85 5.75
CA ALA A 105 3.62 4.12 6.26
C ALA A 105 2.17 4.02 6.71
N VAL A 106 1.31 3.33 5.96
CA VAL A 106 -0.11 3.14 6.29
C VAL A 106 -0.27 2.18 7.47
N GLU A 107 0.43 1.04 7.48
CA GLU A 107 0.29 0.04 8.53
C GLU A 107 0.65 0.58 9.92
N ARG A 108 1.72 1.40 10.01
CA ARG A 108 2.12 2.07 11.26
C ARG A 108 1.10 3.10 11.76
N ARG A 109 0.21 3.59 10.92
CA ARG A 109 -0.77 4.64 11.24
C ARG A 109 -2.17 4.09 11.49
N PHE A 110 -2.56 3.10 10.71
CA PHE A 110 -3.90 2.53 10.72
C PHE A 110 -3.94 1.16 11.42
N GLY A 111 -2.79 0.50 11.63
CA GLY A 111 -2.71 -0.85 12.17
C GLY A 111 -2.95 -1.95 11.12
N HIS A 112 -2.71 -3.20 11.53
CA HIS A 112 -2.66 -4.36 10.64
C HIS A 112 -3.98 -4.67 9.94
N LEU A 113 -5.09 -4.72 10.70
CA LEU A 113 -6.42 -5.06 10.16
C LEU A 113 -6.93 -3.98 9.21
N HIS A 114 -6.78 -2.70 9.58
CA HIS A 114 -7.18 -1.62 8.70
C HIS A 114 -6.32 -1.56 7.43
N TRP A 115 -5.04 -1.92 7.52
CA TRP A 115 -4.19 -2.04 6.34
C TRP A 115 -4.75 -3.06 5.35
N LEU A 116 -5.15 -4.26 5.82
CA LEU A 116 -5.76 -5.28 4.97
C LEU A 116 -7.05 -4.76 4.31
N LEU A 117 -7.91 -4.08 5.07
CA LEU A 117 -9.12 -3.46 4.52
C LEU A 117 -8.78 -2.40 3.47
N LEU A 118 -7.80 -1.53 3.73
CA LEU A 118 -7.37 -0.45 2.85
C LEU A 118 -6.62 -0.94 1.59
N TYR A 119 -6.10 -2.16 1.60
CA TYR A 119 -5.50 -2.80 0.45
C TYR A 119 -6.54 -3.56 -0.40
N PHE A 120 -7.31 -4.46 0.23
CA PHE A 120 -8.19 -5.36 -0.49
C PHE A 120 -9.50 -4.71 -0.94
N VAL A 121 -10.18 -3.92 -0.11
CA VAL A 121 -11.47 -3.32 -0.49
C VAL A 121 -11.31 -2.35 -1.66
N PRO A 122 -10.39 -1.35 -1.61
CA PRO A 122 -10.15 -0.50 -2.78
C PRO A 122 -9.55 -1.26 -3.97
N GLY A 123 -8.70 -2.29 -3.72
CA GLY A 123 -8.19 -3.16 -4.77
C GLY A 123 -9.32 -3.83 -5.55
N ILE A 124 -10.31 -4.39 -4.86
CA ILE A 124 -11.52 -4.97 -5.46
C ILE A 124 -12.31 -3.92 -6.25
N VAL A 125 -12.46 -2.70 -5.74
CA VAL A 125 -13.09 -1.59 -6.50
C VAL A 125 -12.33 -1.33 -7.80
N GLY A 126 -11.01 -1.34 -7.76
CA GLY A 126 -10.16 -1.22 -8.96
C GLY A 126 -10.33 -2.39 -9.93
N GLU A 127 -10.48 -3.63 -9.43
CA GLU A 127 -10.73 -4.80 -10.27
C GLU A 127 -12.10 -4.69 -10.98
N PHE A 128 -13.15 -4.22 -10.30
CA PHE A 128 -14.43 -3.97 -10.95
C PHE A 128 -14.36 -2.84 -12.00
N ALA A 129 -13.65 -1.75 -11.71
CA ALA A 129 -13.40 -0.72 -12.71
C ALA A 129 -12.61 -1.29 -13.90
N GLY A 130 -11.65 -2.18 -13.62
CA GLY A 130 -10.89 -2.89 -14.65
C GLY A 130 -11.75 -3.75 -15.56
N LEU A 131 -12.75 -4.46 -15.05
CA LEU A 131 -13.68 -5.21 -15.88
C LEU A 131 -14.39 -4.34 -16.92
N ALA A 132 -14.64 -3.08 -16.59
CA ALA A 132 -15.31 -2.14 -17.49
C ALA A 132 -14.34 -1.43 -18.46
N TRP A 133 -13.10 -1.15 -18.04
CA TRP A 133 -12.19 -0.27 -18.78
C TRP A 133 -10.97 -0.98 -19.35
N GLU A 134 -10.45 -1.96 -18.64
CA GLU A 134 -9.28 -2.77 -19.00
C GLU A 134 -9.56 -4.24 -18.62
N PRO A 135 -10.38 -4.97 -19.40
CA PRO A 135 -10.95 -6.25 -19.00
C PRO A 135 -9.92 -7.35 -18.73
N HIS A 136 -8.71 -7.22 -19.26
CA HIS A 136 -7.61 -8.16 -19.02
C HIS A 136 -6.48 -7.48 -18.27
N GLY A 137 -6.13 -7.96 -17.08
CA GLY A 137 -5.07 -7.33 -16.29
C GLY A 137 -4.69 -8.10 -15.04
N ALA A 138 -3.55 -7.72 -14.47
CA ALA A 138 -3.06 -8.21 -13.19
C ALA A 138 -1.99 -7.28 -12.65
N GLY A 139 -2.00 -7.04 -11.34
CA GLY A 139 -0.99 -6.25 -10.65
C GLY A 139 -1.43 -5.80 -9.26
N SER A 140 -0.51 -5.86 -8.31
CA SER A 140 -0.72 -5.41 -6.93
C SER A 140 -0.97 -3.89 -6.81
N SER A 141 -0.81 -3.15 -7.92
CA SER A 141 -0.95 -1.68 -7.95
C SER A 141 -2.32 -1.16 -7.55
N LEU A 142 -3.40 -1.92 -7.80
CA LEU A 142 -4.74 -1.50 -7.41
C LEU A 142 -4.91 -1.50 -5.88
N GLY A 143 -4.42 -2.54 -5.19
CA GLY A 143 -4.36 -2.55 -3.72
C GLY A 143 -3.45 -1.45 -3.17
N GLY A 144 -2.27 -1.26 -3.77
CA GLY A 144 -1.37 -0.17 -3.44
C GLY A 144 -2.00 1.22 -3.63
N SER A 145 -2.81 1.42 -4.69
CA SER A 145 -3.56 2.65 -4.93
C SER A 145 -4.56 2.93 -3.81
N GLY A 146 -5.20 1.90 -3.24
CA GLY A 146 -6.05 2.03 -2.06
C GLY A 146 -5.27 2.55 -0.84
N LEU A 147 -4.11 1.96 -0.57
CA LEU A 147 -3.22 2.44 0.50
C LEU A 147 -2.77 3.88 0.27
N LEU A 148 -2.47 4.24 -0.98
CA LEU A 148 -2.07 5.61 -1.33
C LEU A 148 -3.20 6.62 -1.05
N GLY A 149 -4.44 6.27 -1.37
CA GLY A 149 -5.62 7.07 -1.06
C GLY A 149 -5.80 7.28 0.44
N ALA A 150 -5.70 6.22 1.24
CA ALA A 150 -5.77 6.30 2.70
C ALA A 150 -4.64 7.15 3.29
N PHE A 151 -3.42 7.01 2.78
CA PHE A 151 -2.29 7.83 3.17
C PHE A 151 -2.52 9.32 2.86
N ALA A 152 -3.09 9.62 1.68
CA ALA A 152 -3.42 10.98 1.28
C ALA A 152 -4.38 11.65 2.27
N VAL A 153 -5.44 10.97 2.69
CA VAL A 153 -6.39 11.49 3.68
C VAL A 153 -5.72 11.68 5.04
N TRP A 154 -4.87 10.74 5.46
CA TRP A 154 -4.11 10.91 6.70
C TRP A 154 -3.26 12.19 6.68
N LEU A 155 -2.58 12.51 5.54
CA LEU A 155 -1.84 13.76 5.36
C LEU A 155 -2.74 15.01 5.46
N LEU A 156 -4.00 14.93 5.04
CA LEU A 156 -4.94 16.06 5.10
C LEU A 156 -5.49 16.31 6.52
N VAL A 157 -5.75 15.24 7.28
CA VAL A 157 -6.44 15.32 8.58
C VAL A 157 -5.48 15.64 9.72
N HIS A 158 -4.27 15.09 9.75
CA HIS A 158 -3.31 15.26 10.85
C HIS A 158 -2.58 16.61 10.81
N ARG A 159 -3.33 17.67 11.08
CA ARG A 159 -2.89 19.09 10.99
C ARG A 159 -1.73 19.51 11.91
N PRO A 160 -1.62 19.08 13.20
CA PRO A 160 -0.68 19.69 14.14
C PRO A 160 0.78 19.28 13.95
N THR A 161 1.02 18.12 13.35
CA THR A 161 2.35 17.49 13.28
C THR A 161 3.03 17.58 11.91
N LEU A 162 2.30 18.02 10.87
CA LEU A 162 2.77 18.02 9.50
C LEU A 162 3.06 19.44 8.98
N ARG A 163 4.06 19.56 8.13
CA ARG A 163 4.33 20.78 7.38
C ARG A 163 3.20 21.05 6.39
N SER A 164 2.94 22.33 6.07
CA SER A 164 1.94 22.72 5.04
C SER A 164 2.15 21.97 3.71
N ARG A 165 3.41 21.73 3.33
CA ARG A 165 3.78 21.00 2.12
C ARG A 165 3.22 19.56 2.08
N ASP A 166 3.17 18.85 3.21
CA ASP A 166 2.72 17.45 3.26
C ASP A 166 1.20 17.36 2.97
N ARG A 167 0.45 18.38 3.33
CA ARG A 167 -0.98 18.48 3.01
C ARG A 167 -1.23 18.69 1.51
N TRP A 168 -0.37 19.47 0.84
CA TRP A 168 -0.45 19.62 -0.62
C TRP A 168 -0.25 18.28 -1.34
N TRP A 169 0.63 17.42 -0.84
CA TRP A 169 0.77 16.05 -1.36
C TRP A 169 -0.51 15.24 -1.19
N GLY A 170 -1.17 15.31 -0.03
CA GLY A 170 -2.45 14.63 0.18
C GLY A 170 -3.53 15.08 -0.80
N LEU A 171 -3.67 16.42 -0.98
CA LEU A 171 -4.60 16.98 -1.96
C LEU A 171 -4.23 16.56 -3.39
N PHE A 172 -2.97 16.65 -3.76
CA PHE A 172 -2.48 16.27 -5.08
C PHE A 172 -2.81 14.81 -5.41
N ILE A 173 -2.59 13.88 -4.50
CA ILE A 173 -2.91 12.46 -4.69
C ILE A 173 -4.41 12.26 -4.96
N ILE A 174 -5.28 12.93 -4.18
CA ILE A 174 -6.73 12.82 -4.37
C ILE A 174 -7.17 13.42 -5.72
N LEU A 175 -6.62 14.58 -6.09
CA LEU A 175 -6.89 15.19 -7.39
C LEU A 175 -6.43 14.29 -8.54
N CYS A 176 -5.23 13.68 -8.44
CA CYS A 176 -4.76 12.70 -9.40
C CYS A 176 -5.68 11.48 -9.48
N GLY A 177 -6.13 10.93 -8.34
CA GLY A 177 -7.08 9.81 -8.30
C GLY A 177 -8.40 10.17 -8.98
N THR A 178 -8.93 11.38 -8.74
CA THR A 178 -10.13 11.87 -9.40
C THR A 178 -9.92 12.00 -10.92
N MET A 179 -8.82 12.62 -11.34
CA MET A 179 -8.48 12.77 -12.75
C MET A 179 -8.33 11.42 -13.46
N LEU A 180 -7.61 10.48 -12.85
CA LEU A 180 -7.47 9.13 -13.37
C LEU A 180 -8.82 8.43 -13.53
N THR A 181 -9.74 8.60 -12.57
CA THR A 181 -11.10 8.05 -12.66
C THR A 181 -11.86 8.64 -13.84
N LEU A 182 -11.80 9.96 -14.04
CA LEU A 182 -12.45 10.64 -15.17
C LEU A 182 -11.86 10.20 -16.53
N LEU A 183 -10.58 9.86 -16.54
CA LEU A 183 -9.88 9.33 -17.72
C LEU A 183 -10.06 7.82 -17.91
N HIS A 184 -10.93 7.17 -17.15
CA HIS A 184 -11.19 5.72 -17.20
C HIS A 184 -9.92 4.88 -16.92
N ASN A 185 -8.98 5.39 -16.12
CA ASN A 185 -7.81 4.63 -15.67
C ASN A 185 -8.15 3.86 -14.38
N ILE A 186 -7.85 2.56 -14.38
CA ILE A 186 -8.21 1.63 -13.29
C ILE A 186 -7.59 1.97 -11.93
N HIS A 187 -6.57 2.79 -11.87
CA HIS A 187 -5.92 3.20 -10.62
C HIS A 187 -6.65 4.35 -9.90
N GLY A 188 -7.51 5.09 -10.60
CA GLY A 188 -8.28 6.20 -10.01
C GLY A 188 -9.29 5.76 -8.95
N PRO A 189 -10.24 4.87 -9.26
CA PRO A 189 -11.26 4.41 -8.33
C PRO A 189 -10.71 3.86 -7.00
N PRO A 190 -9.66 3.02 -6.97
CA PRO A 190 -9.11 2.54 -5.71
C PRO A 190 -8.44 3.65 -4.87
N ILE A 191 -7.84 4.70 -5.48
CA ILE A 191 -7.35 5.86 -4.72
C ILE A 191 -8.52 6.54 -4.00
N ILE A 192 -9.62 6.79 -4.69
CA ILE A 192 -10.80 7.45 -4.11
C ILE A 192 -11.46 6.57 -3.04
N ALA A 193 -11.64 5.27 -3.31
CA ALA A 193 -12.19 4.32 -2.34
C ALA A 193 -11.31 4.21 -1.09
N GLY A 194 -9.98 4.15 -1.25
CA GLY A 194 -9.03 4.12 -0.16
C GLY A 194 -9.04 5.41 0.67
N ALA A 195 -9.18 6.57 0.02
CA ALA A 195 -9.33 7.85 0.69
C ALA A 195 -10.63 7.91 1.51
N ALA A 196 -11.75 7.48 0.94
CA ALA A 196 -13.03 7.45 1.64
C ALA A 196 -13.01 6.49 2.84
N LEU A 197 -12.52 5.27 2.66
CA LEU A 197 -12.41 4.27 3.73
C LEU A 197 -11.43 4.72 4.81
N GLY A 198 -10.28 5.29 4.44
CA GLY A 198 -9.32 5.86 5.38
C GLY A 198 -9.90 6.99 6.21
N ALA A 199 -10.71 7.89 5.60
CA ALA A 199 -11.42 8.95 6.31
C ALA A 199 -12.42 8.40 7.31
N LEU A 200 -13.17 7.35 6.95
CA LEU A 200 -14.13 6.70 7.86
C LEU A 200 -13.42 6.07 9.06
N ILE A 201 -12.31 5.37 8.84
CA ILE A 201 -11.52 4.74 9.92
C ILE A 201 -10.97 5.81 10.88
N LEU A 202 -10.42 6.92 10.36
CA LEU A 202 -9.90 7.99 11.21
C LEU A 202 -11.00 8.64 12.05
N ARG A 203 -12.19 8.87 11.50
CA ARG A 203 -13.33 9.43 12.24
C ARG A 203 -13.87 8.49 13.32
N SER A 204 -13.86 7.17 13.09
CA SER A 204 -14.31 6.19 14.08
C SER A 204 -13.34 6.07 15.25
N GLY A 205 -12.02 6.14 14.99
CA GLY A 205 -10.98 6.15 16.02
C GLY A 205 -11.05 7.37 16.96
N GLU A 206 -11.39 8.55 16.43
CA GLU A 206 -11.56 9.77 17.23
C GLU A 206 -12.78 9.75 18.17
N ARG A 207 -13.76 8.88 17.91
CA ARG A 207 -15.00 8.74 18.71
C ARG A 207 -14.92 7.72 19.84
N SER A 208 -13.81 6.98 19.96
CA SER A 208 -13.64 6.01 21.05
C SER A 208 -13.12 6.75 22.31
N PRO A 209 -13.95 6.93 23.37
CA PRO A 209 -13.55 7.69 24.57
C PRO A 209 -12.68 6.88 25.54
N LEU A 210 -12.13 5.74 25.12
CA LEU A 210 -11.37 4.81 25.96
C LEU A 210 -9.99 4.50 25.36
N GLN A 211 -9.08 5.47 25.43
CA GLN A 211 -7.63 5.21 25.45
C GLN A 211 -6.94 6.17 26.41
#